data_a5b5bb80caec52475b3436798f2af9dd
#
_entry.id   a5b5bb80caec52475b3436798f2af9dd
#
_cell.length_a   1.000
_cell.length_b   1.000
_cell.length_c   1.000
_cell.angle_alpha   90.00
_cell.angle_beta   90.00
_cell.angle_gamma   90.00
#
_symmetry.space_group_name_H-M   'P 1'
#
loop_
_entity.id
_entity.type
_entity.pdbx_description
1 polymer ?
#
loop_
_entity_poly.entity_id
_entity_poly.type
_entity_poly.pdbx_seq_one_letter_code
_entity_poly.pdbx_strand_id
1 'polypeptide(L)'
;MRLALGALLLISLDSVAAQAPLRFVIPDSWTMPMVHLEQGKPTQGILYDVMLSLATQVGLPAEFHVLPRARVQNAMEQGEVDVRCYAAQSWLPQQSGDYIWSIPLFTQPDLLITQNARPTAVNPADLSHQSIGTVLGYSYPTLQPLFDTDQLHRDDARNQELVLEKLLAGRNRYAVSNQWSLDWFNQRLLPDQQLHSVVVLQEQNVGCYVRNDPQVPVQRILRTLVRMKMSGEIDETVRLYIGGEPAAVDKSETTKNRPGQDPGS
;
A
#
# COMPACT_ATOMS: atom_id res chain seq x y z
N MET A 1 -63.40 -26.28 38.27
CA MET A 1 -62.35 -26.86 37.45
C MET A 1 -61.95 -25.79 36.42
N ARG A 2 -60.90 -25.00 36.70
CA ARG A 2 -60.42 -23.88 35.84
C ARG A 2 -59.14 -24.32 35.20
N LEU A 3 -59.13 -24.56 33.87
CA LEU A 3 -57.97 -24.82 33.09
C LEU A 3 -57.25 -23.45 32.80
N ALA A 4 -56.05 -23.30 33.28
CA ALA A 4 -55.17 -22.19 32.87
C ALA A 4 -54.37 -22.60 31.63
N LEU A 5 -54.64 -21.94 30.51
CA LEU A 5 -53.87 -22.10 29.25
C LEU A 5 -52.63 -21.24 29.34
N GLY A 6 -51.48 -21.86 29.56
CA GLY A 6 -50.17 -21.18 29.51
C GLY A 6 -49.74 -20.96 28.06
N ALA A 7 -49.69 -19.72 27.61
CA ALA A 7 -49.12 -19.35 26.32
C ALA A 7 -47.58 -19.38 26.41
N LEU A 8 -46.94 -20.32 25.72
CA LEU A 8 -45.49 -20.38 25.56
C LEU A 8 -45.03 -19.36 24.49
N LEU A 9 -44.41 -18.27 24.90
CA LEU A 9 -43.77 -17.30 23.98
C LEU A 9 -42.49 -17.92 23.48
N LEU A 10 -42.46 -18.36 22.22
CA LEU A 10 -41.23 -18.73 21.51
C LEU A 10 -40.50 -17.45 21.10
N ILE A 11 -39.46 -17.09 21.81
CA ILE A 11 -38.51 -16.01 21.42
C ILE A 11 -37.61 -16.61 20.35
N SER A 12 -37.85 -16.26 19.10
CA SER A 12 -36.96 -16.56 18.00
C SER A 12 -35.67 -15.70 18.17
N LEU A 13 -34.57 -16.31 18.60
CA LEU A 13 -33.27 -15.73 18.54
C LEU A 13 -32.81 -15.75 17.06
N ASP A 14 -33.07 -14.66 16.34
CA ASP A 14 -32.44 -14.44 15.05
C ASP A 14 -30.90 -14.42 15.24
N SER A 15 -30.24 -15.53 14.93
CA SER A 15 -28.79 -15.56 14.78
C SER A 15 -28.43 -14.64 13.63
N VAL A 16 -27.97 -13.43 13.93
CA VAL A 16 -27.27 -12.58 12.96
C VAL A 16 -26.01 -13.34 12.57
N ALA A 17 -26.08 -14.03 11.43
CA ALA A 17 -24.91 -14.66 10.84
C ALA A 17 -23.86 -13.56 10.62
N ALA A 18 -22.71 -13.67 11.28
CA ALA A 18 -21.60 -12.74 11.09
C ALA A 18 -21.23 -12.73 9.60
N GLN A 19 -21.32 -11.57 8.97
CA GLN A 19 -20.94 -11.45 7.56
C GLN A 19 -19.46 -11.78 7.40
N ALA A 20 -19.12 -12.63 6.41
CA ALA A 20 -17.74 -12.95 6.09
C ALA A 20 -16.95 -11.67 5.77
N PRO A 21 -15.74 -11.51 6.30
CA PRO A 21 -14.92 -10.33 6.07
C PRO A 21 -14.52 -10.20 4.60
N LEU A 22 -14.26 -8.97 4.16
CA LEU A 22 -13.59 -8.71 2.90
C LEU A 22 -12.08 -8.84 3.13
N ARG A 23 -11.47 -9.83 2.47
CA ARG A 23 -10.07 -10.21 2.69
C ARG A 23 -9.16 -9.49 1.69
N PHE A 24 -8.27 -8.67 2.21
CA PHE A 24 -7.27 -7.94 1.44
C PHE A 24 -5.89 -8.57 1.58
N VAL A 25 -5.10 -8.54 0.51
CA VAL A 25 -3.70 -8.93 0.58
C VAL A 25 -2.79 -7.71 0.58
N ILE A 26 -1.79 -7.74 1.46
CA ILE A 26 -0.73 -6.74 1.59
C ILE A 26 0.61 -7.46 1.43
N PRO A 27 1.42 -7.10 0.42
CA PRO A 27 2.80 -7.57 0.35
C PRO A 27 3.62 -7.07 1.55
N ASP A 28 4.41 -7.94 2.17
CA ASP A 28 5.30 -7.62 3.29
C ASP A 28 6.45 -6.66 2.92
N SER A 29 6.64 -6.43 1.61
CA SER A 29 7.60 -5.47 1.06
C SER A 29 7.09 -4.02 1.03
N TRP A 30 5.81 -3.79 1.33
CA TRP A 30 5.30 -2.43 1.40
C TRP A 30 5.76 -1.74 2.68
N THR A 31 6.10 -0.47 2.54
CA THR A 31 6.51 0.43 3.62
C THR A 31 5.74 1.74 3.50
N MET A 32 5.89 2.63 4.46
CA MET A 32 5.30 3.96 4.35
C MET A 32 5.78 4.66 3.06
N PRO A 33 4.91 5.46 2.44
CA PRO A 33 3.57 5.87 2.86
C PRO A 33 2.45 4.89 2.48
N MET A 34 2.77 3.74 1.84
CA MET A 34 1.75 2.79 1.39
C MET A 34 1.07 2.08 2.55
N VAL A 35 1.87 1.41 3.39
CA VAL A 35 1.40 0.67 4.57
C VAL A 35 2.50 0.68 5.63
N HIS A 36 2.13 0.98 6.87
CA HIS A 36 2.95 0.72 8.05
C HIS A 36 2.58 -0.64 8.65
N LEU A 37 3.58 -1.47 8.88
CA LEU A 37 3.41 -2.77 9.53
C LEU A 37 3.98 -2.73 10.95
N GLU A 38 3.13 -2.89 11.95
CA GLU A 38 3.53 -3.02 13.35
C GLU A 38 3.29 -4.47 13.79
N GLN A 39 4.36 -5.16 14.21
CA GLN A 39 4.29 -6.59 14.58
C GLN A 39 3.62 -7.46 13.50
N GLY A 40 3.85 -7.14 12.22
CA GLY A 40 3.29 -7.87 11.08
C GLY A 40 1.82 -7.57 10.77
N LYS A 41 1.22 -6.56 11.42
CA LYS A 41 -0.16 -6.11 11.16
C LYS A 41 -0.15 -4.71 10.57
N PRO A 42 -0.99 -4.42 9.57
CA PRO A 42 -1.11 -3.07 9.03
C PRO A 42 -1.87 -2.18 10.01
N THR A 43 -1.37 -0.96 10.22
CA THR A 43 -1.92 0.00 11.18
C THR A 43 -2.25 1.35 10.58
N GLN A 44 -1.55 1.74 9.51
CA GLN A 44 -1.75 3.03 8.83
C GLN A 44 -1.11 3.00 7.43
N GLY A 45 -1.39 4.00 6.63
CA GLY A 45 -0.83 4.20 5.30
C GLY A 45 -1.90 4.34 4.22
N ILE A 46 -1.54 4.96 3.10
CA ILE A 46 -2.47 5.28 2.01
C ILE A 46 -3.33 4.07 1.63
N LEU A 47 -2.69 2.93 1.40
CA LEU A 47 -3.40 1.74 0.91
C LEU A 47 -4.18 1.04 2.02
N TYR A 48 -3.69 1.08 3.27
CA TYR A 48 -4.44 0.59 4.41
C TYR A 48 -5.75 1.37 4.59
N ASP A 49 -5.68 2.71 4.60
CA ASP A 49 -6.85 3.57 4.81
C ASP A 49 -7.86 3.43 3.67
N VAL A 50 -7.38 3.39 2.41
CA VAL A 50 -8.25 3.17 1.25
C VAL A 50 -8.97 1.81 1.34
N MET A 51 -8.26 0.74 1.69
CA MET A 51 -8.87 -0.60 1.81
C MET A 51 -9.82 -0.70 3.00
N LEU A 52 -9.50 -0.07 4.12
CA LEU A 52 -10.36 -0.02 5.31
C LEU A 52 -11.66 0.76 5.01
N SER A 53 -11.54 1.92 4.38
CA SER A 53 -12.68 2.72 3.92
C SER A 53 -13.54 1.95 2.91
N LEU A 54 -12.92 1.27 1.95
CA LEU A 54 -13.62 0.41 0.99
C LEU A 54 -14.46 -0.65 1.70
N ALA A 55 -13.87 -1.41 2.63
CA ALA A 55 -14.59 -2.45 3.37
C ALA A 55 -15.77 -1.86 4.17
N THR A 56 -15.55 -0.74 4.86
CA THR A 56 -16.56 0.00 5.62
C THR A 56 -17.75 0.41 4.73
N GLN A 57 -17.47 1.00 3.55
CA GLN A 57 -18.50 1.45 2.61
C GLN A 57 -19.19 0.30 1.88
N VAL A 58 -18.52 -0.85 1.73
CA VAL A 58 -19.12 -2.10 1.25
C VAL A 58 -20.00 -2.73 2.35
N GLY A 59 -19.82 -2.35 3.62
CA GLY A 59 -20.56 -2.87 4.76
C GLY A 59 -20.07 -4.24 5.22
N LEU A 60 -18.76 -4.52 5.06
CA LEU A 60 -18.12 -5.77 5.50
C LEU A 60 -16.95 -5.46 6.43
N PRO A 61 -16.65 -6.32 7.42
CA PRO A 61 -15.41 -6.24 8.17
C PRO A 61 -14.20 -6.37 7.23
N ALA A 62 -13.14 -5.59 7.46
CA ALA A 62 -11.88 -5.77 6.75
C ALA A 62 -11.01 -6.82 7.43
N GLU A 63 -10.42 -7.70 6.64
CA GLU A 63 -9.38 -8.64 7.09
C GLU A 63 -8.15 -8.48 6.20
N PHE A 64 -6.96 -8.33 6.81
CA PHE A 64 -5.71 -8.08 6.09
C PHE A 64 -4.76 -9.26 6.22
N HIS A 65 -4.35 -9.82 5.09
CA HIS A 65 -3.36 -10.88 4.98
C HIS A 65 -2.03 -10.30 4.52
N VAL A 66 -1.06 -10.23 5.42
CA VAL A 66 0.30 -9.79 5.08
C VAL A 66 1.10 -11.00 4.61
N LEU A 67 1.51 -10.99 3.34
CA LEU A 67 2.15 -12.13 2.69
C LEU A 67 3.46 -11.71 1.99
N PRO A 68 4.46 -12.61 1.93
CA PRO A 68 5.59 -12.42 1.04
C PRO A 68 5.14 -12.15 -0.39
N ARG A 69 5.79 -11.21 -1.07
CA ARG A 69 5.40 -10.79 -2.43
C ARG A 69 5.20 -11.96 -3.39
N ALA A 70 6.07 -12.98 -3.31
CA ALA A 70 5.99 -14.17 -4.15
C ALA A 70 4.74 -15.02 -3.90
N ARG A 71 4.10 -14.93 -2.72
CA ARG A 71 2.90 -15.69 -2.38
C ARG A 71 1.59 -14.99 -2.75
N VAL A 72 1.63 -13.70 -3.03
CA VAL A 72 0.43 -12.87 -3.24
C VAL A 72 -0.45 -13.41 -4.37
N GLN A 73 0.15 -13.76 -5.52
CA GLN A 73 -0.61 -14.25 -6.66
C GLN A 73 -1.28 -15.60 -6.36
N ASN A 74 -0.53 -16.52 -5.74
CA ASN A 74 -1.06 -17.83 -5.36
C ASN A 74 -2.22 -17.70 -4.35
N ALA A 75 -2.11 -16.81 -3.37
CA ALA A 75 -3.18 -16.58 -2.39
C ALA A 75 -4.48 -16.06 -3.05
N MET A 76 -4.36 -15.20 -4.07
CA MET A 76 -5.49 -14.76 -4.89
C MET A 76 -6.11 -15.93 -5.67
N GLU A 77 -5.30 -16.77 -6.31
CA GLU A 77 -5.74 -17.93 -7.09
C GLU A 77 -6.42 -19.00 -6.23
N GLN A 78 -5.89 -19.24 -5.04
CA GLN A 78 -6.45 -20.21 -4.09
C GLN A 78 -7.69 -19.67 -3.34
N GLY A 79 -8.05 -18.40 -3.53
CA GLY A 79 -9.17 -17.79 -2.83
C GLY A 79 -8.94 -17.57 -1.34
N GLU A 80 -7.69 -17.52 -0.90
CA GLU A 80 -7.32 -17.13 0.47
C GLU A 80 -7.66 -15.66 0.75
N VAL A 81 -7.63 -14.83 -0.30
CA VAL A 81 -7.93 -13.39 -0.27
C VAL A 81 -8.81 -12.99 -1.46
N ASP A 82 -9.52 -11.86 -1.33
CA ASP A 82 -10.54 -11.44 -2.29
C ASP A 82 -10.13 -10.24 -3.12
N VAL A 83 -9.33 -9.34 -2.55
CA VAL A 83 -8.99 -8.05 -3.17
C VAL A 83 -7.50 -7.78 -3.04
N ARG A 84 -6.90 -7.38 -4.16
CA ARG A 84 -5.56 -6.79 -4.18
C ARG A 84 -5.64 -5.39 -4.79
N CYS A 85 -5.23 -4.40 -4.01
CA CYS A 85 -5.08 -3.03 -4.48
C CYS A 85 -3.63 -2.70 -4.84
N TYR A 86 -3.42 -1.54 -5.49
CA TYR A 86 -2.14 -1.07 -5.99
C TYR A 86 -1.46 -2.10 -6.91
N ALA A 87 -2.13 -2.41 -7.98
CA ALA A 87 -1.64 -3.30 -9.03
C ALA A 87 -1.88 -2.70 -10.41
N ALA A 88 -0.95 -2.93 -11.32
CA ALA A 88 -1.08 -2.65 -12.75
C ALA A 88 -1.06 -3.97 -13.53
N GLN A 89 -1.83 -4.05 -14.61
CA GLN A 89 -1.86 -5.25 -15.46
C GLN A 89 -0.50 -5.57 -16.06
N SER A 90 0.30 -4.53 -16.39
CA SER A 90 1.66 -4.67 -16.91
C SER A 90 2.63 -5.38 -15.96
N TRP A 91 2.33 -5.38 -14.65
CA TRP A 91 3.15 -6.07 -13.66
C TRP A 91 2.83 -7.56 -13.52
N LEU A 92 1.75 -8.01 -14.15
CA LEU A 92 1.17 -9.34 -14.00
C LEU A 92 0.90 -9.98 -15.39
N PRO A 93 1.92 -10.06 -16.27
CA PRO A 93 1.72 -10.52 -17.66
C PRO A 93 1.25 -11.97 -17.77
N GLN A 94 1.47 -12.77 -16.73
CA GLN A 94 1.08 -14.18 -16.64
C GLN A 94 0.03 -14.41 -15.55
N GLN A 95 -0.80 -13.40 -15.27
CA GLN A 95 -1.85 -13.53 -14.27
C GLN A 95 -2.84 -14.61 -14.70
N SER A 96 -2.94 -15.67 -13.92
CA SER A 96 -3.98 -16.68 -14.00
C SER A 96 -5.09 -16.39 -12.99
N GLY A 97 -6.28 -16.91 -13.26
CA GLY A 97 -7.45 -16.73 -12.41
C GLY A 97 -8.49 -15.79 -13.01
N ASP A 98 -9.69 -15.83 -12.44
CA ASP A 98 -10.82 -14.99 -12.85
C ASP A 98 -10.92 -13.78 -11.93
N TYR A 99 -10.55 -12.61 -12.47
CA TYR A 99 -10.51 -11.34 -11.74
C TYR A 99 -11.18 -10.24 -12.52
N ILE A 100 -11.83 -9.33 -11.79
CA ILE A 100 -12.37 -8.10 -12.36
C ILE A 100 -11.58 -6.92 -11.82
N TRP A 101 -11.06 -6.12 -12.75
CA TRP A 101 -10.27 -4.93 -12.44
C TRP A 101 -11.15 -3.72 -12.19
N SER A 102 -10.78 -2.90 -11.23
CA SER A 102 -11.35 -1.56 -11.04
C SER A 102 -10.92 -0.62 -12.17
N ILE A 103 -11.53 0.55 -12.23
CA ILE A 103 -10.93 1.69 -12.92
C ILE A 103 -9.57 2.01 -12.29
N PRO A 104 -8.67 2.71 -12.99
CA PRO A 104 -7.47 3.27 -12.37
C PRO A 104 -7.83 4.18 -11.19
N LEU A 105 -7.23 3.90 -10.04
CA LEU A 105 -7.42 4.70 -8.82
C LEU A 105 -6.32 5.72 -8.65
N PHE A 106 -5.12 5.38 -9.09
CA PHE A 106 -3.91 6.21 -8.99
C PHE A 106 -3.11 6.15 -10.30
N THR A 107 -2.39 7.23 -10.57
CA THR A 107 -1.31 7.24 -11.57
C THR A 107 0.00 7.39 -10.82
N GLN A 108 0.92 6.46 -11.02
CA GLN A 108 2.21 6.43 -10.33
C GLN A 108 3.35 6.40 -11.34
N PRO A 109 4.25 7.37 -11.32
CA PRO A 109 5.50 7.28 -12.04
C PRO A 109 6.49 6.37 -11.28
N ASP A 110 7.11 5.46 -12.03
CA ASP A 110 8.33 4.78 -11.61
C ASP A 110 9.50 5.65 -12.06
N LEU A 111 10.39 5.94 -11.13
CA LEU A 111 11.49 6.89 -11.30
C LEU A 111 12.83 6.16 -11.19
N LEU A 112 13.78 6.53 -12.06
CA LEU A 112 15.19 6.33 -11.76
C LEU A 112 15.65 7.51 -10.90
N ILE A 113 16.23 7.23 -9.75
CA ILE A 113 16.61 8.23 -8.74
C ILE A 113 18.09 8.15 -8.39
N THR A 114 18.63 9.24 -7.84
CA THR A 114 20.03 9.39 -7.44
C THR A 114 20.17 10.31 -6.24
N GLN A 115 21.33 10.30 -5.57
CA GLN A 115 21.73 11.30 -4.57
C GLN A 115 22.23 12.62 -5.17
N ASN A 116 22.56 12.63 -6.46
CA ASN A 116 23.08 13.85 -7.08
C ASN A 116 22.02 14.96 -7.06
N ALA A 117 22.28 16.04 -6.37
CA ALA A 117 21.35 17.18 -6.23
C ALA A 117 21.03 17.90 -7.57
N ARG A 118 21.84 17.69 -8.59
CA ARG A 118 21.65 18.24 -9.94
C ARG A 118 21.82 17.13 -10.97
N PRO A 119 20.88 16.17 -11.01
CA PRO A 119 21.00 15.07 -11.95
C PRO A 119 20.82 15.57 -13.37
N THR A 120 21.69 15.11 -14.26
CA THR A 120 21.43 15.21 -15.70
C THR A 120 20.52 14.03 -16.07
N ALA A 121 19.51 14.30 -16.85
CA ALA A 121 18.65 13.22 -17.37
C ALA A 121 19.53 12.21 -18.16
N VAL A 122 19.30 10.94 -17.89
CA VAL A 122 20.00 9.84 -18.55
C VAL A 122 18.97 8.90 -19.17
N ASN A 123 19.31 8.35 -20.34
CA ASN A 123 18.57 7.22 -20.85
C ASN A 123 19.11 5.95 -20.16
N PRO A 124 18.26 5.12 -19.52
CA PRO A 124 18.72 3.88 -18.89
C PRO A 124 19.49 2.95 -19.83
N ALA A 125 19.21 2.98 -21.13
CA ALA A 125 19.94 2.19 -22.14
C ALA A 125 21.41 2.65 -22.33
N ASP A 126 21.73 3.89 -21.94
CA ASP A 126 23.12 4.41 -22.01
C ASP A 126 23.92 4.07 -20.75
N LEU A 127 23.26 3.56 -19.71
CA LEU A 127 23.92 3.06 -18.52
C LEU A 127 24.45 1.66 -18.78
N SER A 128 25.73 1.43 -18.58
CA SER A 128 26.35 0.12 -18.77
C SER A 128 27.02 -0.37 -17.49
N HIS A 129 26.87 -1.66 -17.22
CA HIS A 129 27.50 -2.38 -16.11
C HIS A 129 27.31 -1.73 -14.73
N GLN A 130 26.13 -1.14 -14.50
CA GLN A 130 25.79 -0.52 -13.22
C GLN A 130 24.80 -1.36 -12.44
N SER A 131 24.98 -1.38 -11.11
CA SER A 131 23.99 -1.92 -10.21
C SER A 131 22.91 -0.88 -9.93
N ILE A 132 21.67 -1.26 -10.13
CA ILE A 132 20.47 -0.46 -9.86
C ILE A 132 19.79 -1.01 -8.62
N GLY A 133 19.57 -0.15 -7.62
CA GLY A 133 18.81 -0.52 -6.43
C GLY A 133 17.35 -0.83 -6.79
N THR A 134 16.88 -2.02 -6.43
CA THR A 134 15.55 -2.54 -6.77
C THR A 134 14.92 -3.25 -5.58
N VAL A 135 13.60 -3.44 -5.60
CA VAL A 135 12.90 -4.25 -4.60
C VAL A 135 12.80 -5.70 -5.09
N LEU A 136 13.16 -6.64 -4.22
CA LEU A 136 13.11 -8.06 -4.51
C LEU A 136 11.70 -8.50 -4.95
N GLY A 137 11.64 -9.20 -6.07
CA GLY A 137 10.38 -9.73 -6.63
C GLY A 137 9.48 -8.68 -7.29
N TYR A 138 9.93 -7.42 -7.42
CA TYR A 138 9.20 -6.43 -8.22
C TYR A 138 9.58 -6.55 -9.69
N SER A 139 8.58 -6.29 -10.57
CA SER A 139 8.78 -6.20 -12.01
C SER A 139 9.06 -4.75 -12.39
N TYR A 140 10.03 -4.57 -13.28
CA TYR A 140 10.40 -3.26 -13.84
C TYR A 140 10.44 -3.37 -15.38
N PRO A 141 9.28 -3.35 -16.05
CA PRO A 141 9.17 -3.68 -17.49
C PRO A 141 10.14 -2.87 -18.38
N THR A 142 10.32 -1.59 -18.08
CA THR A 142 11.23 -0.69 -18.84
C THR A 142 12.70 -1.08 -18.68
N LEU A 143 13.10 -1.62 -17.53
CA LEU A 143 14.49 -2.02 -17.27
C LEU A 143 14.74 -3.52 -17.51
N GLN A 144 13.69 -4.33 -17.61
CA GLN A 144 13.83 -5.78 -17.72
C GLN A 144 14.74 -6.22 -18.87
N PRO A 145 14.64 -5.65 -20.10
CA PRO A 145 15.54 -6.03 -21.20
C PRO A 145 17.02 -5.75 -20.88
N LEU A 146 17.30 -4.70 -20.09
CA LEU A 146 18.66 -4.35 -19.70
C LEU A 146 19.23 -5.28 -18.61
N PHE A 147 18.35 -5.78 -17.73
CA PHE A 147 18.69 -6.81 -16.75
C PHE A 147 18.91 -8.17 -17.42
N ASP A 148 18.06 -8.55 -18.38
CA ASP A 148 18.12 -9.83 -19.07
C ASP A 148 19.38 -9.96 -19.94
N THR A 149 19.94 -8.83 -20.40
CA THR A 149 21.18 -8.77 -21.20
C THR A 149 22.44 -8.48 -20.37
N ASP A 150 22.33 -8.46 -19.05
CA ASP A 150 23.44 -8.11 -18.15
C ASP A 150 24.03 -6.71 -18.36
N GLN A 151 23.34 -5.85 -19.12
CA GLN A 151 23.74 -4.46 -19.29
C GLN A 151 23.58 -3.69 -17.97
N LEU A 152 22.55 -4.00 -17.20
CA LEU A 152 22.37 -3.52 -15.84
C LEU A 152 22.22 -4.71 -14.89
N HIS A 153 22.63 -4.52 -13.63
CA HIS A 153 22.48 -5.54 -12.59
C HIS A 153 21.50 -5.08 -11.52
N ARG A 154 20.66 -6.00 -11.03
CA ARG A 154 19.78 -5.72 -9.91
C ARG A 154 20.57 -5.78 -8.61
N ASP A 155 20.39 -4.77 -7.75
CA ASP A 155 20.81 -4.80 -6.36
C ASP A 155 19.55 -4.79 -5.48
N ASP A 156 18.96 -5.96 -5.31
CA ASP A 156 17.70 -6.14 -4.63
C ASP A 156 17.80 -5.86 -3.12
N ALA A 157 16.79 -5.19 -2.59
CA ALA A 157 16.52 -5.07 -1.17
C ALA A 157 15.12 -5.60 -0.86
N ARG A 158 14.86 -5.95 0.39
CA ARG A 158 13.60 -6.56 0.82
C ARG A 158 12.38 -5.65 0.60
N ASN A 159 12.56 -4.36 0.75
CA ASN A 159 11.50 -3.35 0.61
C ASN A 159 12.04 -2.04 0.05
N GLN A 160 11.13 -1.13 -0.29
CA GLN A 160 11.48 0.15 -0.91
C GLN A 160 12.31 1.06 0.01
N GLU A 161 12.05 1.07 1.29
CA GLU A 161 12.80 1.89 2.25
C GLU A 161 14.28 1.50 2.28
N LEU A 162 14.57 0.20 2.36
CA LEU A 162 15.95 -0.30 2.29
C LEU A 162 16.65 0.00 0.97
N VAL A 163 15.91 0.06 -0.16
CA VAL A 163 16.47 0.51 -1.45
C VAL A 163 16.94 1.96 -1.35
N LEU A 164 16.08 2.83 -0.79
CA LEU A 164 16.40 4.26 -0.63
C LEU A 164 17.54 4.50 0.38
N GLU A 165 17.57 3.76 1.47
CA GLU A 165 18.67 3.80 2.44
C GLU A 165 20.01 3.35 1.83
N LYS A 166 20.02 2.29 1.02
CA LYS A 166 21.21 1.83 0.29
C LYS A 166 21.70 2.91 -0.69
N LEU A 167 20.78 3.57 -1.40
CA LEU A 167 21.11 4.68 -2.27
C LEU A 167 21.71 5.84 -1.48
N LEU A 168 21.05 6.25 -0.37
CA LEU A 168 21.53 7.33 0.51
C LEU A 168 22.90 7.02 1.13
N ALA A 169 23.18 5.74 1.39
CA ALA A 169 24.50 5.28 1.85
C ALA A 169 25.57 5.18 0.75
N GLY A 170 25.24 5.58 -0.49
CA GLY A 170 26.15 5.56 -1.63
C GLY A 170 26.52 4.17 -2.15
N ARG A 171 25.73 3.13 -1.80
CA ARG A 171 25.99 1.75 -2.27
C ARG A 171 25.69 1.58 -3.75
N ASN A 172 24.71 2.34 -4.25
CA ASN A 172 24.33 2.39 -5.65
C ASN A 172 24.38 3.84 -6.11
N ARG A 173 24.68 4.06 -7.39
CA ARG A 173 24.55 5.38 -8.01
C ARG A 173 23.10 5.72 -8.35
N TYR A 174 22.32 4.70 -8.68
CA TYR A 174 20.91 4.81 -9.06
C TYR A 174 20.09 3.75 -8.36
N ALA A 175 18.82 4.06 -8.16
CA ALA A 175 17.81 3.11 -7.71
C ALA A 175 16.46 3.40 -8.39
N VAL A 176 15.54 2.44 -8.34
CA VAL A 176 14.16 2.64 -8.76
C VAL A 176 13.29 2.95 -7.55
N SER A 177 12.42 3.95 -7.69
CA SER A 177 11.40 4.28 -6.70
C SER A 177 10.13 4.74 -7.40
N ASN A 178 8.98 4.58 -6.76
CA ASN A 178 7.79 5.34 -7.13
C ASN A 178 7.81 6.71 -6.45
N GLN A 179 7.04 7.66 -6.99
CA GLN A 179 6.99 9.04 -6.50
C GLN A 179 6.62 9.12 -5.02
N TRP A 180 5.59 8.39 -4.57
CA TRP A 180 5.15 8.46 -3.18
C TRP A 180 6.22 8.05 -2.17
N SER A 181 6.94 6.97 -2.47
CA SER A 181 8.03 6.51 -1.60
C SER A 181 9.20 7.48 -1.57
N LEU A 182 9.51 8.10 -2.71
CA LEU A 182 10.54 9.15 -2.79
C LEU A 182 10.15 10.37 -1.96
N ASP A 183 8.93 10.88 -2.14
CA ASP A 183 8.44 12.07 -1.42
C ASP A 183 8.41 11.83 0.09
N TRP A 184 7.85 10.69 0.52
CA TRP A 184 7.82 10.30 1.92
C TRP A 184 9.22 10.15 2.54
N PHE A 185 10.15 9.55 1.82
CA PHE A 185 11.52 9.39 2.28
C PHE A 185 12.22 10.73 2.42
N ASN A 186 12.08 11.61 1.44
CA ASN A 186 12.68 12.93 1.43
C ASN A 186 12.16 13.88 2.53
N GLN A 187 10.91 13.70 3.01
CA GLN A 187 10.38 14.49 4.14
C GLN A 187 11.21 14.37 5.42
N ARG A 188 11.97 13.29 5.58
CA ARG A 188 12.80 13.01 6.76
C ARG A 188 14.26 13.46 6.60
N LEU A 189 14.62 13.92 5.40
CA LEU A 189 16.00 14.30 5.05
C LEU A 189 16.16 15.82 5.04
N LEU A 190 17.38 16.26 5.35
CA LEU A 190 17.77 17.65 5.11
C LEU A 190 17.76 17.93 3.60
N PRO A 191 17.53 19.19 3.17
CA PRO A 191 17.43 19.52 1.73
C PRO A 191 18.65 19.10 0.90
N ASP A 192 19.84 19.12 1.48
CA ASP A 192 21.10 18.73 0.84
C ASP A 192 21.34 17.21 0.78
N GLN A 193 20.51 16.44 1.51
CA GLN A 193 20.58 14.98 1.54
C GLN A 193 19.45 14.33 0.72
N GLN A 194 18.52 15.12 0.20
CA GLN A 194 17.38 14.58 -0.53
C GLN A 194 17.80 13.81 -1.79
N LEU A 195 17.04 12.79 -2.09
CA LEU A 195 17.16 12.01 -3.31
C LEU A 195 16.37 12.66 -4.44
N HIS A 196 16.89 12.59 -5.66
CA HIS A 196 16.36 13.31 -6.82
C HIS A 196 16.01 12.37 -7.97
N SER A 197 14.89 12.66 -8.65
CA SER A 197 14.53 11.97 -9.88
C SER A 197 15.49 12.35 -11.01
N VAL A 198 15.96 11.34 -11.74
CA VAL A 198 16.79 11.49 -12.94
C VAL A 198 15.94 11.45 -14.19
N VAL A 199 15.03 10.48 -14.25
CA VAL A 199 14.12 10.27 -15.37
C VAL A 199 12.89 9.47 -14.89
N VAL A 200 11.74 9.74 -15.50
CA VAL A 200 10.55 8.89 -15.37
C VAL A 200 10.76 7.68 -16.28
N LEU A 201 10.84 6.50 -15.69
CA LEU A 201 10.96 5.25 -16.43
C LEU A 201 9.66 4.88 -17.10
N GLN A 202 8.55 5.08 -16.39
CA GLN A 202 7.22 4.67 -16.82
C GLN A 202 6.16 5.31 -15.92
N GLU A 203 5.01 5.65 -16.48
CA GLU A 203 3.80 5.97 -15.71
C GLU A 203 2.89 4.75 -15.65
N GLN A 204 2.44 4.40 -14.46
CA GLN A 204 1.56 3.27 -14.22
C GLN A 204 0.20 3.72 -13.75
N ASN A 205 -0.83 3.26 -14.44
CA ASN A 205 -2.19 3.32 -13.93
C ASN A 205 -2.44 2.10 -13.04
N VAL A 206 -2.59 2.35 -11.75
CA VAL A 206 -2.78 1.29 -10.74
C VAL A 206 -4.18 1.34 -10.16
N GLY A 207 -4.72 0.19 -9.88
CA GLY A 207 -6.05 0.01 -9.32
C GLY A 207 -6.11 -1.19 -8.37
N CYS A 208 -7.32 -1.68 -8.15
CA CYS A 208 -7.56 -2.93 -7.46
C CYS A 208 -8.07 -3.98 -8.46
N TYR A 209 -7.76 -5.24 -8.21
CA TYR A 209 -8.49 -6.34 -8.82
C TYR A 209 -9.13 -7.23 -7.75
N VAL A 210 -10.28 -7.76 -8.10
CA VAL A 210 -11.17 -8.48 -7.20
C VAL A 210 -11.39 -9.87 -7.78
N ARG A 211 -11.29 -10.90 -6.95
CA ARG A 211 -11.59 -12.29 -7.33
C ARG A 211 -13.05 -12.39 -7.77
N ASN A 212 -13.30 -12.90 -8.95
CA ASN A 212 -14.63 -13.10 -9.49
C ASN A 212 -15.23 -14.40 -8.96
N ASP A 213 -15.81 -14.30 -7.77
CA ASP A 213 -16.40 -15.43 -7.04
C ASP A 213 -17.80 -15.05 -6.53
N PRO A 214 -18.79 -15.95 -6.61
CA PRO A 214 -20.15 -15.68 -6.14
C PRO A 214 -20.27 -15.25 -4.67
N GLN A 215 -19.31 -15.63 -3.84
CA GLN A 215 -19.28 -15.24 -2.42
C GLN A 215 -18.70 -13.85 -2.19
N VAL A 216 -18.03 -13.27 -3.20
CA VAL A 216 -17.44 -11.93 -3.14
C VAL A 216 -18.40 -10.92 -3.76
N PRO A 217 -18.79 -9.84 -3.08
CA PRO A 217 -19.71 -8.85 -3.63
C PRO A 217 -19.03 -7.91 -4.65
N VAL A 218 -18.49 -8.50 -5.73
CA VAL A 218 -17.63 -7.85 -6.74
C VAL A 218 -18.21 -6.53 -7.23
N GLN A 219 -19.50 -6.53 -7.65
CA GLN A 219 -20.15 -5.34 -8.19
C GLN A 219 -20.31 -4.21 -7.15
N ARG A 220 -20.47 -4.55 -5.88
CA ARG A 220 -20.55 -3.57 -4.80
C ARG A 220 -19.17 -2.96 -4.55
N ILE A 221 -18.13 -3.79 -4.52
CA ILE A 221 -16.73 -3.36 -4.37
C ILE A 221 -16.36 -2.39 -5.49
N LEU A 222 -16.55 -2.78 -6.75
CA LEU A 222 -16.16 -1.95 -7.89
C LEU A 222 -16.91 -0.62 -7.94
N ARG A 223 -18.24 -0.63 -7.68
CA ARG A 223 -19.02 0.62 -7.61
C ARG A 223 -18.58 1.52 -6.46
N THR A 224 -18.18 0.95 -5.33
CA THR A 224 -17.66 1.70 -4.20
C THR A 224 -16.33 2.34 -4.56
N LEU A 225 -15.40 1.62 -5.19
CA LEU A 225 -14.13 2.18 -5.66
C LEU A 225 -14.33 3.32 -6.67
N VAL A 226 -15.27 3.19 -7.60
CA VAL A 226 -15.64 4.31 -8.52
C VAL A 226 -16.11 5.51 -7.73
N ARG A 227 -17.02 5.33 -6.76
CA ARG A 227 -17.55 6.42 -5.93
C ARG A 227 -16.44 7.10 -5.12
N MET A 228 -15.57 6.33 -4.46
CA MET A 228 -14.43 6.86 -3.69
C MET A 228 -13.48 7.68 -4.58
N LYS A 229 -13.22 7.21 -5.82
CA LYS A 229 -12.40 7.97 -6.77
C LYS A 229 -13.07 9.25 -7.23
N MET A 230 -14.35 9.18 -7.60
CA MET A 230 -15.10 10.34 -8.10
C MET A 230 -15.41 11.39 -7.02
N SER A 231 -15.51 10.99 -5.77
CA SER A 231 -15.69 11.92 -4.64
C SER A 231 -14.40 12.65 -4.23
N GLY A 232 -13.24 12.21 -4.73
CA GLY A 232 -11.94 12.73 -4.32
C GLY A 232 -11.40 12.14 -3.01
N GLU A 233 -12.11 11.19 -2.38
CA GLU A 233 -11.71 10.55 -1.12
C GLU A 233 -10.33 9.88 -1.23
N ILE A 234 -10.09 9.18 -2.34
CA ILE A 234 -8.80 8.51 -2.60
C ILE A 234 -7.67 9.55 -2.70
N ASP A 235 -7.90 10.64 -3.42
CA ASP A 235 -6.91 11.70 -3.61
C ASP A 235 -6.66 12.48 -2.30
N GLU A 236 -7.69 12.64 -1.46
CA GLU A 236 -7.55 13.20 -0.11
C GLU A 236 -6.71 12.29 0.79
N THR A 237 -6.98 10.98 0.78
CA THR A 237 -6.18 10.01 1.54
C THR A 237 -4.70 10.08 1.14
N VAL A 238 -4.41 10.17 -0.17
CA VAL A 238 -3.03 10.35 -0.64
C VAL A 238 -2.40 11.63 -0.10
N ARG A 239 -3.13 12.76 -0.14
CA ARG A 239 -2.64 14.07 0.35
C ARG A 239 -2.31 14.07 1.84
N LEU A 240 -3.04 13.31 2.66
CA LEU A 240 -2.75 13.19 4.10
C LEU A 240 -1.35 12.66 4.39
N TYR A 241 -0.79 11.86 3.49
CA TYR A 241 0.54 11.26 3.68
C TYR A 241 1.66 11.98 2.95
N ILE A 242 1.41 12.49 1.75
CA ILE A 242 2.47 13.03 0.88
C ILE A 242 2.27 14.50 0.47
N GLY A 243 1.15 15.10 0.80
CA GLY A 243 0.73 16.42 0.28
C GLY A 243 0.76 17.59 1.25
N GLY A 244 1.30 17.49 2.46
CA GLY A 244 1.23 18.60 3.40
C GLY A 244 2.30 18.56 4.50
N GLU A 245 2.53 19.69 5.15
CA GLU A 245 3.32 19.81 6.36
C GLU A 245 3.02 18.65 7.32
N PRO A 246 4.06 18.04 7.95
CA PRO A 246 3.84 16.97 8.91
C PRO A 246 2.87 17.47 9.98
N ALA A 247 1.76 16.75 10.17
CA ALA A 247 0.83 17.04 11.25
C ALA A 247 1.63 17.20 12.53
N ALA A 248 1.62 18.41 13.10
CA ALA A 248 2.30 18.71 14.35
C ALA A 248 1.79 17.72 15.37
N VAL A 249 2.69 16.85 15.85
CA VAL A 249 2.42 15.96 16.99
C VAL A 249 2.14 16.89 18.16
N ASP A 250 0.86 16.99 18.54
CA ASP A 250 0.42 17.78 19.70
C ASP A 250 1.07 17.22 20.95
N LYS A 251 2.13 17.90 21.41
CA LYS A 251 2.85 17.61 22.65
C LYS A 251 2.09 18.09 23.91
N SER A 252 0.78 18.36 23.83
CA SER A 252 0.02 18.97 24.91
C SER A 252 -0.47 18.02 26.01
N GLU A 253 -0.25 16.71 25.92
CA GLU A 253 -0.74 15.77 26.95
C GLU A 253 0.27 15.32 28.02
N THR A 254 1.50 15.84 28.06
CA THR A 254 2.50 15.36 29.03
C THR A 254 2.68 16.27 30.25
N THR A 255 1.77 17.22 30.52
CA THR A 255 1.94 18.16 31.63
C THR A 255 0.73 18.18 32.60
N LYS A 256 0.07 17.06 32.81
CA LYS A 256 -0.97 16.97 33.84
C LYS A 256 -0.84 15.67 34.67
N ASN A 257 0.23 15.54 35.44
CA ASN A 257 0.24 14.75 36.68
C ASN A 257 1.54 14.98 37.42
N ARG A 258 1.61 16.07 38.17
CA ARG A 258 2.50 16.21 39.31
C ARG A 258 1.61 16.36 40.56
N PRO A 259 1.61 15.40 41.50
CA PRO A 259 0.95 15.57 42.77
C PRO A 259 1.65 16.67 43.55
N GLY A 260 0.85 17.54 44.19
CA GLY A 260 1.32 18.66 44.99
C GLY A 260 2.22 18.20 46.12
N GLN A 261 3.30 18.93 46.30
CA GLN A 261 4.02 19.00 47.60
C GLN A 261 3.44 20.17 48.35
N ASP A 262 2.79 19.87 49.48
CA ASP A 262 2.40 20.81 50.52
C ASP A 262 3.64 21.46 51.14
N PRO A 263 3.65 22.77 51.41
CA PRO A 263 4.61 23.40 52.30
C PRO A 263 3.99 23.50 53.69
N GLY A 264 4.38 22.57 54.56
CA GLY A 264 4.02 22.60 55.97
C GLY A 264 5.21 23.05 56.83
N SER A 265 5.04 24.20 57.49
CA SER A 265 5.67 24.74 58.70
C SER A 265 7.18 24.68 58.81
#